data_ec10566cecc1423fb8c784c40fa3d724
#
_entry.id   ec10566cecc1423fb8c784c40fa3d724
#
_cell.length_a   1.000
_cell.length_b   1.000
_cell.length_c   1.000
_cell.angle_alpha   90.00
_cell.angle_beta   90.00
_cell.angle_gamma   90.00
#
_symmetry.space_group_name_H-M   'P 1'
#
loop_
_entity.id
_entity.type
_entity.pdbx_description
1 polymer ?
#
loop_
_entity_poly.entity_id
_entity_poly.type
_entity_poly.pdbx_seq_one_letter_code
_entity_poly.pdbx_strand_id
1 'polypeptide(L)'
;RKIRGPKGTKVILRVQKNLHGGTPSNITIERNEIKLVDSEAKGKVHSYKDTDKKYGVISIPSFYRDFDGIRNHDKNAKSSVEDVRNIINKMMKEDKISGLVIDLRKNPGGSLEEAIDLTGLFIPDGPVVQIRQYDSTMVRNDKDGGFCFDLPLVVMVDTLSASSSEIFAAAMQDYGRAIVVGHDTYGKGTVQSLIHLDNVVNHQSEYQLGALKVTTAKYYRVNGGSTQKKGV
;
A
#
# COMPACT_ATOMS: atom_id res chain seq x y z
N ARG A 1 17.19 3.63 16.05
CA ARG A 1 17.18 3.07 17.43
C ARG A 1 17.09 4.15 18.53
N LYS A 2 17.67 5.34 18.35
CA LYS A 2 17.65 6.38 19.41
C LYS A 2 16.28 7.09 19.56
N ILE A 3 15.43 7.10 18.52
CA ILE A 3 14.11 7.75 18.57
C ILE A 3 13.06 6.80 19.11
N ARG A 4 13.05 5.54 18.65
CA ARG A 4 12.12 4.51 19.15
C ARG A 4 12.54 4.03 20.54
N GLY A 5 11.57 3.62 21.36
CA GLY A 5 11.79 3.07 22.68
C GLY A 5 10.46 2.71 23.35
N PRO A 6 10.49 2.19 24.60
CA PRO A 6 9.29 1.79 25.32
C PRO A 6 8.28 2.93 25.47
N LYS A 7 6.99 2.60 25.43
CA LYS A 7 5.87 3.52 25.69
C LYS A 7 6.04 4.23 27.03
N GLY A 8 5.73 5.52 27.10
CA GLY A 8 5.85 6.36 28.28
C GLY A 8 7.25 6.90 28.55
N THR A 9 8.30 6.45 27.82
CA THR A 9 9.64 7.05 27.93
C THR A 9 9.79 8.29 27.08
N LYS A 10 10.69 9.20 27.44
CA LYS A 10 10.89 10.46 26.71
C LYS A 10 12.11 10.38 25.81
N VAL A 11 12.06 11.05 24.67
CA VAL A 11 13.18 11.35 23.80
C VAL A 11 13.28 12.86 23.58
N ILE A 12 14.48 13.41 23.67
CA ILE A 12 14.74 14.83 23.40
C ILE A 12 15.42 14.91 22.04
N LEU A 13 14.78 15.57 21.10
CA LEU A 13 15.31 15.83 19.76
C LEU A 13 15.74 17.29 19.66
N ARG A 14 16.99 17.53 19.24
CA ARG A 14 17.45 18.85 18.87
C ARG A 14 17.11 19.09 17.40
N VAL A 15 16.17 19.99 17.14
CA VAL A 15 15.61 20.23 15.82
C VAL A 15 15.96 21.62 15.33
N GLN A 16 16.41 21.73 14.08
CA GLN A 16 16.62 22.99 13.38
C GLN A 16 15.59 23.09 12.26
N LYS A 17 14.76 24.14 12.28
CA LYS A 17 13.61 24.28 11.35
C LYS A 17 14.03 24.58 9.91
N ASN A 18 15.16 25.22 9.70
CA ASN A 18 15.66 25.58 8.37
C ASN A 18 17.08 25.08 8.17
N LEU A 19 17.39 24.54 6.98
CA LEU A 19 18.72 24.08 6.60
C LEU A 19 19.77 25.19 6.56
N HIS A 20 19.34 26.45 6.36
CA HIS A 20 20.22 27.61 6.12
C HIS A 20 20.14 28.68 7.20
N GLY A 21 19.59 28.38 8.37
CA GLY A 21 19.55 29.34 9.49
C GLY A 21 18.41 29.04 10.47
N GLY A 22 18.63 29.45 11.71
CA GLY A 22 17.70 29.26 12.81
C GLY A 22 18.35 28.63 14.03
N THR A 23 17.98 29.08 15.21
CA THR A 23 18.50 28.53 16.46
C THR A 23 17.90 27.14 16.68
N PRO A 24 18.71 26.08 16.82
CA PRO A 24 18.19 24.76 17.15
C PRO A 24 17.41 24.77 18.46
N SER A 25 16.25 24.16 18.50
CA SER A 25 15.42 24.01 19.71
C SER A 25 15.33 22.54 20.11
N ASN A 26 15.20 22.31 21.42
CA ASN A 26 14.96 20.97 21.95
C ASN A 26 13.46 20.71 21.98
N ILE A 27 13.04 19.59 21.35
CA ILE A 27 11.67 19.09 21.39
C ILE A 27 11.68 17.80 22.19
N THR A 28 10.91 17.78 23.28
CA THR A 28 10.71 16.57 24.08
C THR A 28 9.46 15.86 23.59
N ILE A 29 9.61 14.60 23.22
CA ILE A 29 8.51 13.72 22.77
C ILE A 29 8.39 12.56 23.76
N GLU A 30 7.20 12.35 24.30
CA GLU A 30 6.88 11.13 25.04
C GLU A 30 6.50 10.03 24.06
N ARG A 31 7.19 8.90 24.14
CA ARG A 31 6.93 7.75 23.26
C ARG A 31 5.58 7.14 23.62
N ASN A 32 4.76 6.98 22.61
CA ASN A 32 3.48 6.33 22.73
C ASN A 32 3.28 5.39 21.54
N GLU A 33 2.27 4.55 21.63
CA GLU A 33 1.77 3.78 20.49
C GLU A 33 1.14 4.75 19.48
N ILE A 34 1.70 4.79 18.28
CA ILE A 34 1.21 5.67 17.23
C ILE A 34 0.11 4.92 16.49
N LYS A 35 -1.14 5.30 16.73
CA LYS A 35 -2.25 4.90 15.86
C LYS A 35 -2.17 5.74 14.59
N LEU A 36 -1.80 5.11 13.49
CA LEU A 36 -1.69 5.78 12.18
C LEU A 36 -3.08 5.99 11.54
N VAL A 37 -4.00 6.63 12.25
CA VAL A 37 -5.37 6.90 11.77
C VAL A 37 -5.38 7.70 10.45
N ASP A 38 -4.35 8.50 10.21
CA ASP A 38 -4.19 9.24 8.96
C ASP A 38 -3.65 8.38 7.80
N SER A 39 -3.20 7.17 8.10
CA SER A 39 -2.70 6.21 7.11
C SER A 39 -3.72 5.17 6.69
N GLU A 40 -4.94 5.21 7.23
CA GLU A 40 -6.03 4.29 6.88
C GLU A 40 -6.76 4.76 5.61
N ALA A 41 -7.37 3.81 4.90
CA ALA A 41 -8.21 4.10 3.75
C ALA A 41 -9.43 4.95 4.18
N LYS A 42 -9.78 5.96 3.39
CA LYS A 42 -10.89 6.87 3.68
C LYS A 42 -11.82 6.97 2.48
N GLY A 43 -13.11 6.80 2.72
CA GLY A 43 -14.14 6.90 1.69
C GLY A 43 -14.95 8.19 1.79
N LYS A 44 -15.32 8.75 0.63
CA LYS A 44 -16.27 9.85 0.50
C LYS A 44 -17.23 9.56 -0.64
N VAL A 45 -18.49 10.01 -0.50
CA VAL A 45 -19.49 9.93 -1.56
C VAL A 45 -19.77 11.32 -2.08
N HIS A 46 -19.81 11.47 -3.39
CA HIS A 46 -20.10 12.71 -4.09
C HIS A 46 -21.36 12.53 -4.94
N SER A 47 -22.28 13.49 -4.85
CA SER A 47 -23.46 13.59 -5.70
C SER A 47 -23.18 14.59 -6.82
N TYR A 48 -23.62 14.28 -8.03
CA TYR A 48 -23.49 15.20 -9.17
C TYR A 48 -24.76 16.05 -9.29
N LYS A 49 -24.63 17.37 -9.42
CA LYS A 49 -25.71 18.33 -9.26
C LYS A 49 -26.92 18.11 -10.18
N ASP A 50 -26.74 17.55 -11.36
CA ASP A 50 -27.77 17.41 -12.37
C ASP A 50 -28.24 15.95 -12.59
N THR A 51 -27.86 15.06 -11.69
CA THR A 51 -28.23 13.64 -11.77
C THR A 51 -28.42 13.05 -10.39
N ASP A 52 -29.28 12.03 -10.27
CA ASP A 52 -29.43 11.24 -9.02
C ASP A 52 -28.22 10.30 -8.78
N LYS A 53 -27.17 10.38 -9.62
CA LYS A 53 -26.01 9.48 -9.53
C LYS A 53 -25.04 9.94 -8.44
N LYS A 54 -24.59 8.97 -7.67
CA LYS A 54 -23.57 9.14 -6.64
C LYS A 54 -22.33 8.37 -7.01
N TYR A 55 -21.16 8.89 -6.69
CA TYR A 55 -19.88 8.28 -6.95
C TYR A 55 -19.06 8.19 -5.66
N GLY A 56 -18.49 7.02 -5.40
CA GLY A 56 -17.57 6.82 -4.29
C GLY A 56 -16.17 7.26 -4.67
N VAL A 57 -15.44 7.84 -3.73
CA VAL A 57 -13.99 8.08 -3.82
C VAL A 57 -13.35 7.45 -2.60
N ILE A 58 -12.42 6.52 -2.80
CA ILE A 58 -11.66 5.88 -1.72
C ILE A 58 -10.19 6.27 -1.89
N SER A 59 -9.66 7.00 -0.92
CA SER A 59 -8.24 7.35 -0.86
C SER A 59 -7.50 6.30 -0.04
N ILE A 60 -6.47 5.71 -0.61
CA ILE A 60 -5.62 4.70 0.02
C ILE A 60 -4.21 5.29 0.13
N PRO A 61 -3.79 5.75 1.31
CA PRO A 61 -2.49 6.42 1.48
C PRO A 61 -1.30 5.46 1.46
N SER A 62 -1.52 4.17 1.75
CA SER A 62 -0.52 3.10 1.64
C SER A 62 -1.20 1.73 1.63
N PHE A 63 -0.48 0.69 1.19
CA PHE A 63 -0.92 -0.70 1.29
C PHE A 63 -0.44 -1.28 2.63
N TYR A 64 -1.17 -0.94 3.72
CA TYR A 64 -0.84 -1.37 5.07
C TYR A 64 -1.40 -2.74 5.40
N ARG A 65 -0.61 -3.52 6.18
CA ARG A 65 -0.99 -4.84 6.67
C ARG A 65 -0.36 -5.07 8.05
N ASP A 66 -1.17 -5.42 9.02
CA ASP A 66 -0.69 -5.86 10.34
C ASP A 66 -0.37 -7.36 10.28
N PHE A 67 0.86 -7.68 9.87
CA PHE A 67 1.31 -9.06 9.72
C PHE A 67 1.29 -9.85 11.03
N ASP A 68 1.59 -9.20 12.16
CA ASP A 68 1.64 -9.86 13.46
C ASP A 68 0.22 -10.10 14.00
N GLY A 69 -0.65 -9.12 13.90
CA GLY A 69 -2.05 -9.26 14.26
C GLY A 69 -2.75 -10.34 13.43
N ILE A 70 -2.56 -10.34 12.12
CA ILE A 70 -3.15 -11.37 11.23
C ILE A 70 -2.62 -12.76 11.60
N ARG A 71 -1.31 -12.91 11.83
CA ARG A 71 -0.71 -14.21 12.25
C ARG A 71 -1.28 -14.71 13.57
N ASN A 72 -1.54 -13.80 14.49
CA ASN A 72 -2.07 -14.09 15.83
C ASN A 72 -3.61 -14.15 15.86
N HIS A 73 -4.27 -14.08 14.70
CA HIS A 73 -5.73 -14.06 14.57
C HIS A 73 -6.40 -12.91 15.37
N ASP A 74 -5.73 -11.76 15.48
CA ASP A 74 -6.32 -10.59 16.10
C ASP A 74 -7.42 -10.03 15.19
N LYS A 75 -8.64 -9.98 15.73
CA LYS A 75 -9.82 -9.45 15.02
C LYS A 75 -9.71 -7.95 14.68
N ASN A 76 -8.80 -7.25 15.32
CA ASN A 76 -8.54 -5.83 15.08
C ASN A 76 -7.32 -5.60 14.17
N ALA A 77 -6.72 -6.67 13.64
CA ALA A 77 -5.59 -6.56 12.72
C ALA A 77 -5.96 -5.70 11.51
N LYS A 78 -5.15 -4.69 11.22
CA LYS A 78 -5.42 -3.73 10.15
C LYS A 78 -4.95 -4.25 8.80
N SER A 79 -5.81 -4.09 7.79
CA SER A 79 -5.57 -4.40 6.38
C SER A 79 -6.21 -3.34 5.51
N SER A 80 -5.48 -2.82 4.54
CA SER A 80 -6.00 -1.84 3.60
C SER A 80 -7.11 -2.44 2.72
N VAL A 81 -7.03 -3.73 2.41
CA VAL A 81 -8.05 -4.44 1.62
C VAL A 81 -9.36 -4.54 2.40
N GLU A 82 -9.30 -4.96 3.65
CA GLU A 82 -10.49 -5.09 4.48
C GLU A 82 -11.17 -3.74 4.73
N ASP A 83 -10.38 -2.70 4.96
CA ASP A 83 -10.93 -1.35 5.12
C ASP A 83 -11.61 -0.88 3.82
N VAL A 84 -10.99 -1.10 2.65
CA VAL A 84 -11.58 -0.78 1.34
C VAL A 84 -12.84 -1.60 1.08
N ARG A 85 -12.82 -2.92 1.33
CA ARG A 85 -13.98 -3.80 1.21
C ARG A 85 -15.16 -3.30 2.03
N ASN A 86 -14.92 -2.95 3.29
CA ASN A 86 -15.94 -2.42 4.19
C ASN A 86 -16.50 -1.08 3.70
N ILE A 87 -15.64 -0.18 3.19
CA ILE A 87 -16.07 1.10 2.62
C ILE A 87 -16.92 0.89 1.37
N ILE A 88 -16.51 0.00 0.43
CA ILE A 88 -17.27 -0.33 -0.77
C ILE A 88 -18.64 -0.88 -0.38
N ASN A 89 -18.70 -1.87 0.51
CA ASN A 89 -19.95 -2.49 0.94
C ASN A 89 -20.91 -1.46 1.54
N LYS A 90 -20.39 -0.53 2.35
CA LYS A 90 -21.18 0.56 2.90
C LYS A 90 -21.74 1.47 1.80
N MET A 91 -20.86 1.94 0.89
CA MET A 91 -21.24 2.83 -0.21
C MET A 91 -22.27 2.18 -1.17
N MET A 92 -22.12 0.87 -1.44
CA MET A 92 -23.07 0.14 -2.27
C MET A 92 -24.43 0.00 -1.58
N LYS A 93 -24.44 -0.36 -0.30
CA LYS A 93 -25.66 -0.65 0.46
C LYS A 93 -26.43 0.62 0.83
N GLU A 94 -25.73 1.62 1.38
CA GLU A 94 -26.35 2.81 1.97
C GLU A 94 -26.50 3.95 0.94
N ASP A 95 -25.44 4.19 0.14
CA ASP A 95 -25.41 5.33 -0.77
C ASP A 95 -25.83 4.97 -2.20
N LYS A 96 -25.81 3.69 -2.57
CA LYS A 96 -26.15 3.16 -3.91
C LYS A 96 -25.34 3.86 -5.01
N ILE A 97 -24.02 3.86 -4.84
CA ILE A 97 -23.11 4.51 -5.79
C ILE A 97 -23.19 3.89 -7.18
N SER A 98 -22.99 4.69 -8.21
CA SER A 98 -23.03 4.30 -9.64
C SER A 98 -21.63 4.09 -10.23
N GLY A 99 -20.57 4.34 -9.45
CA GLY A 99 -19.19 4.16 -9.86
C GLY A 99 -18.24 4.53 -8.72
N LEU A 100 -16.98 4.15 -8.85
CA LEU A 100 -15.95 4.28 -7.82
C LEU A 100 -14.67 4.87 -8.39
N VAL A 101 -14.02 5.70 -7.61
CA VAL A 101 -12.66 6.18 -7.82
C VAL A 101 -11.77 5.65 -6.69
N ILE A 102 -10.69 4.96 -7.06
CA ILE A 102 -9.60 4.61 -6.14
C ILE A 102 -8.49 5.65 -6.32
N ASP A 103 -8.21 6.42 -5.28
CA ASP A 103 -7.19 7.46 -5.28
C ASP A 103 -5.90 6.93 -4.64
N LEU A 104 -4.90 6.66 -5.48
CA LEU A 104 -3.56 6.21 -5.10
C LEU A 104 -2.51 7.32 -5.21
N ARG A 105 -2.91 8.55 -5.41
CA ARG A 105 -1.95 9.67 -5.47
C ARG A 105 -1.19 9.77 -4.16
N LYS A 106 0.13 9.95 -4.25
CA LYS A 106 1.08 9.98 -3.12
C LYS A 106 1.19 8.67 -2.33
N ASN A 107 0.65 7.56 -2.86
CA ASN A 107 0.77 6.26 -2.23
C ASN A 107 2.09 5.57 -2.63
N PRO A 108 3.08 5.43 -1.73
CA PRO A 108 4.40 4.87 -2.05
C PRO A 108 4.38 3.33 -2.19
N GLY A 109 3.22 2.70 -2.09
CA GLY A 109 3.06 1.26 -2.05
C GLY A 109 2.91 0.70 -0.63
N GLY A 110 3.43 -0.49 -0.40
CA GLY A 110 3.34 -1.21 0.87
C GLY A 110 3.41 -2.71 0.69
N SER A 111 2.48 -3.45 1.30
CA SER A 111 2.40 -4.90 1.19
C SER A 111 2.05 -5.35 -0.23
N LEU A 112 2.78 -6.34 -0.73
CA LEU A 112 2.48 -6.99 -2.00
C LEU A 112 1.17 -7.78 -1.91
N GLU A 113 0.96 -8.47 -0.81
CA GLU A 113 -0.25 -9.24 -0.54
C GLU A 113 -1.49 -8.34 -0.60
N GLU A 114 -1.43 -7.16 0.02
CA GLU A 114 -2.53 -6.20 -0.03
C GLU A 114 -2.83 -5.72 -1.46
N ALA A 115 -1.80 -5.55 -2.31
CA ALA A 115 -2.03 -5.18 -3.71
C ALA A 115 -2.72 -6.30 -4.51
N ILE A 116 -2.34 -7.56 -4.24
CA ILE A 116 -2.95 -8.73 -4.87
C ILE A 116 -4.40 -8.87 -4.41
N ASP A 117 -4.62 -8.89 -3.11
CA ASP A 117 -5.94 -9.07 -2.51
C ASP A 117 -6.88 -7.88 -2.86
N LEU A 118 -6.35 -6.63 -2.94
CA LEU A 118 -7.13 -5.48 -3.40
C LEU A 118 -7.56 -5.63 -4.87
N THR A 119 -6.67 -6.15 -5.71
CA THR A 119 -7.00 -6.42 -7.13
C THR A 119 -8.16 -7.40 -7.23
N GLY A 120 -8.18 -8.44 -6.40
CA GLY A 120 -9.25 -9.44 -6.33
C GLY A 120 -10.62 -8.88 -5.97
N LEU A 121 -10.71 -7.70 -5.34
CA LEU A 121 -12.01 -7.04 -5.14
C LEU A 121 -12.66 -6.57 -6.45
N PHE A 122 -11.90 -6.45 -7.53
CA PHE A 122 -12.32 -5.84 -8.79
C PHE A 122 -12.24 -6.77 -9.99
N ILE A 123 -11.59 -7.93 -9.89
CA ILE A 123 -11.55 -8.97 -10.92
C ILE A 123 -12.12 -10.27 -10.39
N PRO A 124 -12.71 -11.13 -11.23
CA PRO A 124 -13.29 -12.42 -10.76
C PRO A 124 -12.21 -13.41 -10.31
N ASP A 125 -11.10 -13.48 -11.03
CA ASP A 125 -9.92 -14.29 -10.73
C ASP A 125 -8.77 -13.93 -11.70
N GLY A 126 -7.61 -14.54 -11.50
CA GLY A 126 -6.51 -14.50 -12.47
C GLY A 126 -5.19 -13.90 -11.93
N PRO A 127 -4.18 -13.83 -12.79
CA PRO A 127 -2.88 -13.30 -12.42
C PRO A 127 -2.93 -11.80 -12.13
N VAL A 128 -2.22 -11.38 -11.09
CA VAL A 128 -2.10 -9.97 -10.69
C VAL A 128 -0.71 -9.44 -10.99
N VAL A 129 0.32 -10.24 -10.74
CA VAL A 129 1.72 -9.85 -10.90
C VAL A 129 2.60 -11.07 -11.10
N GLN A 130 3.65 -10.91 -11.91
CA GLN A 130 4.69 -11.91 -12.09
C GLN A 130 5.94 -11.45 -11.33
N ILE A 131 6.54 -12.36 -10.55
CA ILE A 131 7.74 -12.09 -9.75
C ILE A 131 8.86 -12.96 -10.25
N ARG A 132 9.91 -12.32 -10.78
CA ARG A 132 11.10 -13.01 -11.27
C ARG A 132 12.22 -12.91 -10.25
N GLN A 133 12.64 -14.04 -9.74
CA GLN A 133 13.87 -14.24 -8.99
C GLN A 133 15.01 -14.68 -9.93
N TYR A 134 16.17 -15.02 -9.38
CA TYR A 134 17.36 -15.36 -10.18
C TYR A 134 17.08 -16.49 -11.19
N ASP A 135 16.44 -17.57 -10.77
CA ASP A 135 16.26 -18.81 -11.50
C ASP A 135 14.79 -19.20 -11.76
N SER A 136 13.85 -18.41 -11.27
CA SER A 136 12.43 -18.74 -11.33
C SER A 136 11.54 -17.52 -11.57
N THR A 137 10.36 -17.77 -12.14
CA THR A 137 9.28 -16.78 -12.24
C THR A 137 8.05 -17.36 -11.57
N MET A 138 7.51 -16.63 -10.62
CA MET A 138 6.29 -16.97 -9.90
C MET A 138 5.18 -16.03 -10.33
N VAL A 139 4.06 -16.58 -10.77
CA VAL A 139 2.82 -15.82 -11.01
C VAL A 139 2.03 -15.78 -9.72
N ARG A 140 1.63 -14.59 -9.30
CA ARG A 140 0.78 -14.38 -8.14
C ARG A 140 -0.61 -14.02 -8.62
N ASN A 141 -1.54 -14.87 -8.28
CA ASN A 141 -2.96 -14.74 -8.63
C ASN A 141 -3.74 -14.24 -7.44
N ASP A 142 -4.88 -13.61 -7.71
CA ASP A 142 -5.95 -13.55 -6.74
C ASP A 142 -6.44 -14.97 -6.42
N LYS A 143 -6.68 -15.25 -5.13
CA LYS A 143 -6.98 -16.62 -4.67
C LYS A 143 -8.37 -16.78 -4.08
N ASP A 144 -8.99 -15.70 -3.66
CA ASP A 144 -10.22 -15.77 -2.87
C ASP A 144 -11.49 -15.64 -3.71
N GLY A 145 -11.38 -15.31 -5.02
CA GLY A 145 -12.54 -15.17 -5.92
C GLY A 145 -13.58 -14.17 -5.40
N GLY A 146 -13.15 -13.31 -4.51
CA GLY A 146 -13.99 -12.40 -3.75
C GLY A 146 -14.36 -11.12 -4.49
N PHE A 147 -14.80 -11.24 -5.76
CA PHE A 147 -15.28 -10.12 -6.56
C PHE A 147 -16.34 -9.30 -5.80
N CYS A 148 -16.01 -8.05 -5.53
CA CYS A 148 -16.79 -7.20 -4.63
C CYS A 148 -17.48 -6.05 -5.36
N PHE A 149 -16.95 -5.63 -6.53
CA PHE A 149 -17.41 -4.41 -7.21
C PHE A 149 -17.31 -4.52 -8.73
N ASP A 150 -18.45 -4.44 -9.43
CA ASP A 150 -18.57 -4.60 -10.89
C ASP A 150 -18.93 -3.30 -11.64
N LEU A 151 -19.24 -2.20 -10.91
CA LEU A 151 -19.59 -0.93 -11.51
C LEU A 151 -18.35 -0.22 -12.11
N PRO A 152 -18.55 0.87 -12.89
CA PRO A 152 -17.44 1.66 -13.46
C PRO A 152 -16.41 2.06 -12.41
N LEU A 153 -15.14 1.84 -12.76
CA LEU A 153 -13.99 2.09 -11.89
C LEU A 153 -12.97 3.03 -12.56
N VAL A 154 -12.48 3.97 -11.79
CA VAL A 154 -11.35 4.84 -12.15
C VAL A 154 -10.26 4.71 -11.10
N VAL A 155 -9.01 4.68 -11.52
CA VAL A 155 -7.84 4.68 -10.62
C VAL A 155 -7.04 5.96 -10.86
N MET A 156 -6.89 6.78 -9.82
CA MET A 156 -6.08 7.99 -9.88
C MET A 156 -4.67 7.73 -9.38
N VAL A 157 -3.68 8.15 -10.16
CA VAL A 157 -2.25 7.97 -9.85
C VAL A 157 -1.47 9.26 -10.06
N ASP A 158 -0.29 9.36 -9.46
CA ASP A 158 0.66 10.44 -9.68
C ASP A 158 2.11 9.92 -9.65
N THR A 159 3.08 10.81 -9.83
CA THR A 159 4.52 10.50 -9.82
C THR A 159 5.04 9.93 -8.50
N LEU A 160 4.27 9.98 -7.43
CA LEU A 160 4.60 9.39 -6.12
C LEU A 160 3.91 8.05 -5.88
N SER A 161 2.98 7.66 -6.76
CA SER A 161 2.38 6.32 -6.76
C SER A 161 3.43 5.28 -7.12
N ALA A 162 3.77 4.36 -6.21
CA ALA A 162 4.91 3.47 -6.40
C ALA A 162 4.63 2.03 -5.95
N SER A 163 5.38 1.06 -6.51
CA SER A 163 5.42 -0.33 -6.03
C SER A 163 4.02 -1.00 -6.05
N SER A 164 3.44 -1.32 -4.89
CA SER A 164 2.11 -1.94 -4.77
C SER A 164 1.00 -1.13 -5.44
N SER A 165 1.10 0.21 -5.44
CA SER A 165 0.20 1.09 -6.19
C SER A 165 0.31 0.85 -7.70
N GLU A 166 1.53 0.64 -8.19
CA GLU A 166 1.78 0.35 -9.61
C GLU A 166 1.32 -1.05 -10.00
N ILE A 167 1.45 -2.04 -9.08
CA ILE A 167 0.94 -3.39 -9.31
C ILE A 167 -0.58 -3.37 -9.49
N PHE A 168 -1.29 -2.71 -8.58
CA PHE A 168 -2.75 -2.58 -8.66
C PHE A 168 -3.18 -1.81 -9.91
N ALA A 169 -2.64 -0.60 -10.13
CA ALA A 169 -3.02 0.23 -11.27
C ALA A 169 -2.73 -0.46 -12.61
N ALA A 170 -1.56 -1.14 -12.72
CA ALA A 170 -1.20 -1.90 -13.90
C ALA A 170 -2.15 -3.09 -14.15
N ALA A 171 -2.52 -3.84 -13.11
CA ALA A 171 -3.48 -4.93 -13.24
C ALA A 171 -4.85 -4.41 -13.72
N MET A 172 -5.36 -3.34 -13.11
CA MET A 172 -6.63 -2.72 -13.55
C MET A 172 -6.59 -2.27 -15.01
N GLN A 173 -5.45 -1.72 -15.46
CA GLN A 173 -5.25 -1.30 -16.83
C GLN A 173 -5.14 -2.49 -17.80
N ASP A 174 -4.35 -3.52 -17.44
CA ASP A 174 -4.12 -4.71 -18.28
C ASP A 174 -5.39 -5.54 -18.47
N TYR A 175 -6.26 -5.61 -17.45
CA TYR A 175 -7.57 -6.25 -17.54
C TYR A 175 -8.63 -5.38 -18.25
N GLY A 176 -8.34 -4.11 -18.57
CA GLY A 176 -9.35 -3.17 -19.04
C GLY A 176 -10.47 -2.94 -18.00
N ARG A 177 -10.18 -3.23 -16.71
CA ARG A 177 -11.17 -3.14 -15.62
C ARG A 177 -11.43 -1.70 -15.18
N ALA A 178 -10.42 -0.86 -15.27
CA ALA A 178 -10.51 0.55 -14.90
C ALA A 178 -9.82 1.47 -15.91
N ILE A 179 -10.26 2.72 -15.91
CA ILE A 179 -9.51 3.81 -16.54
C ILE A 179 -8.50 4.32 -15.51
N VAL A 180 -7.20 4.26 -15.84
CA VAL A 180 -6.15 4.84 -15.02
C VAL A 180 -5.91 6.26 -15.47
N VAL A 181 -5.96 7.22 -14.56
CA VAL A 181 -5.84 8.66 -14.85
C VAL A 181 -4.82 9.33 -13.94
N GLY A 182 -4.08 10.30 -14.49
CA GLY A 182 -3.11 11.08 -13.74
C GLY A 182 -1.81 11.27 -14.51
N HIS A 183 -0.70 11.22 -13.80
CA HIS A 183 0.65 11.26 -14.36
C HIS A 183 1.29 9.88 -14.28
N ASP A 184 2.32 9.66 -15.12
CA ASP A 184 3.14 8.46 -15.01
C ASP A 184 3.58 8.21 -13.57
N THR A 185 3.48 6.97 -13.13
CA THR A 185 3.81 6.60 -11.77
C THR A 185 5.33 6.57 -11.54
N TYR A 186 5.78 6.29 -10.33
CA TYR A 186 7.19 6.38 -9.94
C TYR A 186 8.13 5.46 -10.75
N GLY A 187 7.68 4.31 -11.19
CA GLY A 187 8.50 3.37 -11.95
C GLY A 187 9.37 2.45 -11.09
N LYS A 188 8.85 1.93 -9.97
CA LYS A 188 9.54 0.95 -9.12
C LYS A 188 9.03 -0.46 -9.40
N GLY A 189 9.79 -1.25 -10.14
CA GLY A 189 9.49 -2.64 -10.51
C GLY A 189 10.35 -3.68 -9.78
N THR A 190 10.77 -3.43 -8.52
CA THR A 190 11.65 -4.32 -7.76
C THR A 190 11.09 -4.65 -6.39
N VAL A 191 11.35 -5.88 -5.94
CA VAL A 191 11.03 -6.37 -4.59
C VAL A 191 12.28 -6.31 -3.73
N GLN A 192 12.15 -5.75 -2.53
CA GLN A 192 13.21 -5.65 -1.55
C GLN A 192 12.89 -6.51 -0.33
N SER A 193 13.85 -7.33 0.08
CA SER A 193 13.78 -8.16 1.27
C SER A 193 14.63 -7.56 2.39
N LEU A 194 14.14 -7.66 3.62
CA LEU A 194 14.89 -7.31 4.82
C LEU A 194 15.47 -8.59 5.42
N ILE A 195 16.79 -8.74 5.33
CA ILE A 195 17.50 -9.90 5.83
C ILE A 195 18.12 -9.53 7.18
N HIS A 196 17.64 -10.15 8.26
CA HIS A 196 18.25 -10.00 9.59
C HIS A 196 19.56 -10.79 9.64
N LEU A 197 20.68 -10.10 9.85
CA LEU A 197 22.01 -10.70 9.80
C LEU A 197 22.22 -11.69 10.93
N ASP A 198 21.62 -11.50 12.08
CA ASP A 198 21.67 -12.44 13.21
C ASP A 198 21.15 -13.82 12.81
N ASN A 199 20.17 -13.90 11.89
CA ASN A 199 19.62 -15.18 11.40
C ASN A 199 20.53 -15.87 10.36
N VAL A 200 21.37 -15.10 9.67
CA VAL A 200 22.23 -15.62 8.59
C VAL A 200 23.52 -16.22 9.18
N VAL A 201 24.05 -15.61 10.25
CA VAL A 201 25.39 -15.94 10.76
C VAL A 201 25.32 -16.89 11.96
N ASN A 202 24.13 -17.36 12.36
CA ASN A 202 23.91 -18.18 13.57
C ASN A 202 24.60 -17.58 14.81
N HIS A 203 24.61 -16.26 14.92
CA HIS A 203 25.41 -15.56 15.90
C HIS A 203 24.60 -15.31 17.17
N GLN A 204 24.92 -16.03 18.23
CA GLN A 204 24.42 -15.77 19.60
C GLN A 204 25.35 -14.76 20.29
N SER A 205 25.25 -13.49 19.91
CA SER A 205 25.99 -12.43 20.57
C SER A 205 25.08 -11.43 21.24
N GLU A 206 25.56 -10.80 22.29
CA GLU A 206 24.86 -9.69 22.95
C GLU A 206 24.65 -8.48 22.01
N TYR A 207 25.36 -8.43 20.89
CA TYR A 207 25.28 -7.38 19.89
C TYR A 207 24.42 -7.83 18.71
N GLN A 208 23.35 -7.10 18.43
CA GLN A 208 22.55 -7.31 17.21
C GLN A 208 23.30 -6.80 15.98
N LEU A 209 23.52 -7.66 15.00
CA LEU A 209 24.19 -7.33 13.75
C LEU A 209 23.38 -6.41 12.83
N GLY A 210 22.06 -6.30 13.08
CA GLY A 210 21.16 -5.48 12.31
C GLY A 210 20.53 -6.21 11.13
N ALA A 211 20.13 -5.46 10.11
CA ALA A 211 19.45 -6.02 8.94
C ALA A 211 19.93 -5.38 7.65
N LEU A 212 20.03 -6.18 6.60
CA LEU A 212 20.38 -5.78 5.24
C LEU A 212 19.11 -5.70 4.39
N LYS A 213 18.88 -4.55 3.75
CA LYS A 213 17.80 -4.37 2.77
C LYS A 213 18.37 -4.57 1.36
N VAL A 214 17.96 -5.65 0.71
CA VAL A 214 18.49 -6.08 -0.59
C VAL A 214 17.37 -6.25 -1.60
N THR A 215 17.61 -5.87 -2.85
CA THR A 215 16.73 -6.19 -3.96
C THR A 215 16.92 -7.66 -4.33
N THR A 216 15.87 -8.46 -4.18
CA THR A 216 15.89 -9.92 -4.37
C THR A 216 15.10 -10.39 -5.58
N ALA A 217 14.18 -9.54 -6.11
CA ALA A 217 13.38 -9.89 -7.26
C ALA A 217 12.95 -8.65 -8.06
N LYS A 218 12.50 -8.90 -9.28
CA LYS A 218 11.78 -7.94 -10.12
C LYS A 218 10.35 -8.40 -10.27
N TYR A 219 9.42 -7.46 -10.41
CA TYR A 219 8.07 -7.81 -10.77
C TYR A 219 7.69 -7.26 -12.15
N TYR A 220 6.77 -7.94 -12.77
CA TYR A 220 6.25 -7.66 -14.10
C TYR A 220 4.73 -7.62 -14.07
N ARG A 221 4.15 -6.87 -14.97
CA ARG A 221 2.70 -6.75 -15.18
C ARG A 221 2.10 -8.08 -15.64
N VAL A 222 0.79 -8.17 -15.63
CA VAL A 222 0.04 -9.33 -16.16
C VAL A 222 0.41 -9.61 -17.61
N ASN A 223 0.56 -8.56 -18.43
CA ASN A 223 0.95 -8.66 -19.84
C ASN A 223 2.45 -8.91 -20.07
N GLY A 224 3.27 -9.06 -19.03
CA GLY A 224 4.72 -9.25 -19.09
C GLY A 224 5.53 -7.95 -19.20
N GLY A 225 4.90 -6.79 -19.26
CA GLY A 225 5.57 -5.49 -19.24
C GLY A 225 6.19 -5.19 -17.86
N SER A 226 7.11 -4.24 -17.80
CA SER A 226 7.75 -3.80 -16.56
C SER A 226 7.37 -2.37 -16.24
N THR A 227 7.05 -2.10 -14.98
CA THR A 227 6.89 -0.72 -14.48
C THR A 227 8.22 -0.05 -14.16
N GLN A 228 9.33 -0.82 -14.09
CA GLN A 228 10.65 -0.28 -13.73
C GLN A 228 11.07 0.85 -14.66
N LYS A 229 11.23 2.06 -14.14
CA LYS A 229 11.56 3.32 -14.83
C LYS A 229 10.51 3.81 -15.83
N LYS A 230 9.42 3.07 -16.05
CA LYS A 230 8.37 3.42 -17.00
C LYS A 230 7.10 3.91 -16.31
N GLY A 231 6.81 3.33 -15.14
CA GLY A 231 5.53 3.55 -14.47
C GLY A 231 4.34 2.83 -15.13
N VAL A 232 3.17 3.33 -14.80
CA VAL A 232 1.87 2.94 -15.36
C VAL A 232 1.21 4.18 -15.93
#